data_59f3c1bafadd4fdadcd8928ae819ca3f
#
_entry.id   59f3c1bafadd4fdadcd8928ae819ca3f
#
_cell.length_a   1.000
_cell.length_b   1.000
_cell.length_c   1.000
_cell.angle_alpha   90.00
_cell.angle_beta   90.00
_cell.angle_gamma   90.00
#
_symmetry.space_group_name_H-M   'P 1'
#
loop_
_entity.id
_entity.type
_entity.pdbx_description
1 polymer ?
#
loop_
_entity_poly.entity_id
_entity_poly.type
_entity_poly.pdbx_seq_one_letter_code
_entity_poly.pdbx_strand_id
1 'polypeptide(L)'
;EYDYCESVVAELERKLSEIDGVGEVSVLVNWTDSVSADGSESSFPKPEGVIIICDGGNDISVKLKLISSVASYFGISENKINVLAKATIQK
;
A
#
# COMPACT_ATOMS: atom_id res chain seq x y z
N GLU A 1 -18.95 10.69 8.71
CA GLU A 1 -17.59 11.06 8.47
C GLU A 1 -16.91 10.14 7.48
N TYR A 2 -16.47 10.70 6.45
CA TYR A 2 -15.88 9.92 5.37
C TYR A 2 -14.46 9.53 5.70
N ASP A 3 -14.12 8.31 5.44
CA ASP A 3 -12.77 7.86 5.68
C ASP A 3 -12.04 7.68 4.38
N TYR A 4 -11.37 8.73 4.00
CA TYR A 4 -10.61 8.75 2.76
C TYR A 4 -9.53 7.66 2.74
N CYS A 5 -8.82 7.52 3.85
CA CYS A 5 -7.71 6.57 3.91
C CYS A 5 -8.18 5.14 3.76
N GLU A 6 -9.28 4.79 4.41
CA GLU A 6 -9.81 3.45 4.30
C GLU A 6 -10.28 3.16 2.89
N SER A 7 -10.89 4.13 2.25
CA SER A 7 -11.35 3.94 0.88
C SER A 7 -10.19 3.71 -0.07
N VAL A 8 -9.13 4.46 0.10
CA VAL A 8 -7.95 4.31 -0.75
C VAL A 8 -7.33 2.94 -0.54
N VAL A 9 -7.20 2.51 0.70
CA VAL A 9 -6.60 1.21 0.99
C VAL A 9 -7.46 0.09 0.43
N ALA A 10 -8.77 0.17 0.58
CA ALA A 10 -9.66 -0.87 0.08
C ALA A 10 -9.57 -0.98 -1.44
N GLU A 11 -9.54 0.16 -2.11
CA GLU A 11 -9.43 0.17 -3.55
C GLU A 11 -8.09 -0.42 -3.99
N LEU A 12 -7.03 -0.05 -3.28
CA LEU A 12 -5.70 -0.53 -3.59
C LEU A 12 -5.62 -2.05 -3.42
N GLU A 13 -6.18 -2.56 -2.33
CA GLU A 13 -6.17 -4.00 -2.09
C GLU A 13 -6.91 -4.74 -3.19
N ARG A 14 -8.03 -4.21 -3.60
CA ARG A 14 -8.83 -4.85 -4.62
C ARG A 14 -8.08 -4.88 -5.95
N LYS A 15 -7.46 -3.77 -6.29
CA LYS A 15 -6.74 -3.70 -7.56
C LYS A 15 -5.47 -4.54 -7.55
N LEU A 16 -4.74 -4.54 -6.44
CA LEU A 16 -3.52 -5.32 -6.38
C LEU A 16 -3.82 -6.81 -6.44
N SER A 17 -4.94 -7.23 -5.91
CA SER A 17 -5.28 -8.65 -5.96
C SER A 17 -5.56 -9.14 -7.37
N GLU A 18 -5.75 -8.22 -8.30
CA GLU A 18 -5.96 -8.59 -9.70
C GLU A 18 -4.66 -8.88 -10.43
N ILE A 19 -3.52 -8.55 -9.82
CA ILE A 19 -2.23 -8.79 -10.44
C ILE A 19 -1.90 -10.28 -10.36
N ASP A 20 -1.47 -10.80 -11.50
CA ASP A 20 -1.15 -12.21 -11.59
C ASP A 20 -0.06 -12.58 -10.59
N GLY A 21 -0.30 -13.62 -9.82
CA GLY A 21 0.67 -14.12 -8.87
C GLY A 21 0.57 -13.52 -7.48
N VAL A 22 -0.24 -12.50 -7.28
CA VAL A 22 -0.32 -11.83 -5.99
C VAL A 22 -1.20 -12.60 -5.01
N GLY A 23 -2.36 -13.05 -5.47
CA GLY A 23 -3.31 -13.72 -4.60
C GLY A 23 -3.99 -12.74 -3.67
N GLU A 24 -4.30 -13.20 -2.49
CA GLU A 24 -4.96 -12.38 -1.51
C GLU A 24 -3.97 -11.36 -0.95
N VAL A 25 -4.40 -10.13 -0.76
CA VAL A 25 -3.50 -9.07 -0.36
C VAL A 25 -4.12 -8.21 0.71
N SER A 26 -3.28 -7.79 1.66
CA SER A 26 -3.65 -6.82 2.68
C SER A 26 -2.64 -5.69 2.63
N VAL A 27 -3.10 -4.48 2.80
CA VAL A 27 -2.24 -3.32 2.71
C VAL A 27 -2.38 -2.48 3.96
N LEU A 28 -1.24 -2.11 4.54
CA LEU A 28 -1.19 -1.19 5.66
C LEU A 28 -0.46 0.05 5.22
N VAL A 29 -1.04 1.20 5.47
CA VAL A 29 -0.43 2.44 5.06
C VAL A 29 -0.25 3.33 6.27
N ASN A 30 0.94 3.89 6.41
CA ASN A 30 1.22 4.86 7.43
C ASN A 30 0.99 6.23 6.83
N TRP A 31 0.00 6.93 7.31
CA TRP A 31 -0.38 8.23 6.76
C TRP A 31 0.18 9.33 7.63
N THR A 32 0.59 10.42 7.00
CA THR A 32 0.97 11.59 7.77
C THR A 32 -0.07 12.67 7.55
N ASP A 33 -0.26 13.48 8.53
CA ASP A 33 -1.08 14.65 8.37
C ASP A 33 -0.30 15.67 7.57
N SER A 34 -0.94 16.22 6.60
CA SER A 34 -0.30 17.19 5.77
C SER A 34 -0.89 18.55 6.11
N VAL A 35 -0.12 19.38 6.75
CA VAL A 35 -0.55 20.72 7.10
C VAL A 35 0.27 21.70 6.32
N SER A 36 -0.37 22.62 5.66
CA SER A 36 0.35 23.63 4.91
C SER A 36 1.12 24.52 5.84
N ALA A 37 2.23 25.02 5.37
CA ALA A 37 3.06 25.91 6.15
C ALA A 37 2.33 27.21 6.50
N ASP A 38 1.37 27.58 5.70
CA ASP A 38 0.66 28.83 5.96
C ASP A 38 -0.59 28.63 6.82
N GLY A 39 -0.78 27.41 7.31
CA GLY A 39 -1.90 27.14 8.19
C GLY A 39 -3.19 26.74 7.52
N SER A 40 -3.23 26.71 6.20
CA SER A 40 -4.44 26.26 5.55
C SER A 40 -4.56 24.77 5.74
N GLU A 41 -5.79 24.29 5.80
CA GLU A 41 -5.97 22.94 6.18
C GLU A 41 -6.54 22.11 5.13
N SER A 42 -6.30 22.35 3.95
CA SER A 42 -6.91 21.63 2.90
C SER A 42 -6.23 20.38 2.48
N SER A 43 -5.28 19.92 3.18
CA SER A 43 -4.53 18.81 2.70
C SER A 43 -5.14 17.48 2.99
N PHE A 44 -4.97 16.56 2.11
CA PHE A 44 -5.29 15.19 2.36
C PHE A 44 -4.11 14.52 3.03
N PRO A 45 -4.32 13.49 3.82
CA PRO A 45 -3.21 12.74 4.38
C PRO A 45 -2.35 12.19 3.27
N LYS A 46 -1.06 12.10 3.52
CA LYS A 46 -0.14 11.54 2.55
C LYS A 46 0.45 10.24 3.05
N PRO A 47 0.61 9.26 2.18
CA PRO A 47 1.22 8.00 2.61
C PRO A 47 2.69 8.21 2.84
N GLU A 48 3.19 7.67 3.94
CA GLU A 48 4.57 7.79 4.29
C GLU A 48 5.27 6.46 4.23
N GLY A 49 4.56 5.40 4.42
CA GLY A 49 5.11 4.06 4.34
C GLY A 49 3.99 3.10 4.04
N VAL A 50 4.32 2.01 3.38
CA VAL A 50 3.33 1.02 2.98
C VAL A 50 3.88 -0.37 3.25
N ILE A 51 3.06 -1.23 3.82
CA ILE A 51 3.39 -2.63 3.99
C ILE A 51 2.33 -3.44 3.27
N ILE A 52 2.77 -4.32 2.41
CA ILE A 52 1.87 -5.17 1.64
C ILE A 52 2.11 -6.61 2.06
N ILE A 53 1.05 -7.31 2.42
CA ILE A 53 1.15 -8.72 2.80
C ILE A 53 0.30 -9.49 1.80
N CYS A 54 0.88 -10.44 1.11
CA CYS A 54 0.15 -11.17 0.10
C CYS A 54 0.66 -12.59 -0.06
N ASP A 55 -0.16 -13.41 -0.71
CA ASP A 55 0.20 -14.81 -0.93
C ASP A 55 1.48 -14.94 -1.74
N GLY A 56 1.66 -14.10 -2.73
CA GLY A 56 2.82 -14.17 -3.60
C GLY A 56 4.01 -13.37 -3.12
N GLY A 57 4.03 -12.97 -1.85
CA GLY A 57 5.07 -12.10 -1.34
C GLY A 57 6.47 -12.68 -1.35
N ASN A 58 6.60 -14.00 -1.50
CA ASN A 58 7.90 -14.64 -1.60
C ASN A 58 8.51 -14.55 -2.98
N ASP A 59 7.71 -14.25 -3.97
CA ASP A 59 8.17 -14.21 -5.35
C ASP A 59 8.76 -12.84 -5.64
N ILE A 60 10.05 -12.80 -5.97
CA ILE A 60 10.74 -11.54 -6.18
C ILE A 60 10.11 -10.74 -7.32
N SER A 61 9.64 -11.41 -8.33
CA SER A 61 9.02 -10.75 -9.46
C SER A 61 7.70 -10.09 -9.04
N VAL A 62 6.93 -10.75 -8.20
CA VAL A 62 5.71 -10.18 -7.67
C VAL A 62 6.01 -9.01 -6.74
N LYS A 63 7.02 -9.17 -5.89
CA LYS A 63 7.43 -8.08 -5.02
C LYS A 63 7.76 -6.82 -5.81
N LEU A 64 8.54 -6.97 -6.85
CA LEU A 64 8.97 -5.82 -7.62
C LEU A 64 7.81 -5.15 -8.31
N LYS A 65 6.87 -5.94 -8.82
CA LYS A 65 5.68 -5.38 -9.42
C LYS A 65 4.85 -4.58 -8.42
N LEU A 66 4.69 -5.12 -7.23
CA LEU A 66 3.91 -4.45 -6.21
C LEU A 66 4.57 -3.16 -5.76
N ILE A 67 5.86 -3.22 -5.51
CA ILE A 67 6.59 -2.04 -5.06
C ILE A 67 6.50 -0.94 -6.11
N SER A 68 6.75 -1.30 -7.34
CA SER A 68 6.73 -0.33 -8.43
C SER A 68 5.34 0.27 -8.62
N SER A 69 4.32 -0.57 -8.56
CA SER A 69 2.95 -0.12 -8.76
C SER A 69 2.50 0.81 -7.66
N VAL A 70 2.78 0.45 -6.42
CA VAL A 70 2.34 1.25 -5.29
C VAL A 70 3.13 2.55 -5.21
N ALA A 71 4.42 2.50 -5.50
CA ALA A 71 5.23 3.70 -5.52
C ALA A 71 4.70 4.69 -6.54
N SER A 72 4.35 4.20 -7.71
CA SER A 72 3.76 5.05 -8.74
C SER A 72 2.42 5.60 -8.34
N TYR A 73 1.60 4.77 -7.74
CA TYR A 73 0.25 5.17 -7.38
C TYR A 73 0.27 6.28 -6.34
N PHE A 74 1.11 6.12 -5.32
CA PHE A 74 1.19 7.11 -4.27
C PHE A 74 2.21 8.22 -4.53
N GLY A 75 3.10 8.03 -5.48
CA GLY A 75 4.15 9.01 -5.73
C GLY A 75 5.20 9.06 -4.64
N ILE A 76 5.54 7.91 -4.08
CA ILE A 76 6.55 7.83 -3.02
C ILE A 76 7.71 6.97 -3.47
N SER A 77 8.80 7.04 -2.74
CA SER A 77 9.98 6.23 -3.03
C SER A 77 9.71 4.76 -2.83
N GLU A 78 10.31 3.95 -3.66
CA GLU A 78 10.15 2.51 -3.52
C GLU A 78 10.65 1.99 -2.19
N ASN A 79 11.64 2.64 -1.60
CA ASN A 79 12.17 2.16 -0.34
C ASN A 79 11.24 2.43 0.84
N LYS A 80 10.11 3.07 0.61
CA LYS A 80 9.08 3.25 1.63
C LYS A 80 8.07 2.11 1.63
N ILE A 81 8.24 1.14 0.75
CA ILE A 81 7.29 0.08 0.56
C ILE A 81 7.92 -1.26 0.87
N ASN A 82 7.27 -2.04 1.70
CA ASN A 82 7.71 -3.41 2.01
C ASN A 82 6.66 -4.39 1.57
N VAL A 83 7.10 -5.51 1.01
CA VAL A 83 6.19 -6.58 0.62
C VAL A 83 6.58 -7.83 1.39
N LEU A 84 5.62 -8.40 2.07
CA LEU A 84 5.85 -9.58 2.90
C LEU A 84 4.95 -10.70 2.46
N ALA A 85 5.42 -11.93 2.65
CA ALA A 85 4.63 -13.09 2.32
C ALA A 85 3.61 -13.31 3.43
N LYS A 86 2.43 -13.75 3.03
CA LYS A 86 1.40 -14.07 3.98
C LYS A 86 1.79 -15.31 4.74
N ALA A 87 1.52 -15.31 6.03
CA ALA A 87 1.85 -16.46 6.85
C ALA A 87 1.06 -17.68 6.40
N THR A 88 1.72 -18.81 6.37
CA THR A 88 1.08 -20.06 6.03
C THR A 88 0.95 -20.88 7.29
N ILE A 89 -0.25 -21.31 7.59
CA ILE A 89 -0.48 -22.11 8.77
C ILE A 89 -0.44 -23.55 8.37
N GLN A 90 0.47 -24.27 8.96
CA GLN A 90 0.63 -25.68 8.68
C GLN A 90 -0.03 -26.50 9.75
N LYS A 91 -0.66 -27.57 9.37
CA LYS A 91 -1.32 -28.40 10.35
C LYS A 91 -0.74 -29.77 10.37
#